data_76488d327b69a1b075159b88028ae1c5
#
_entry.id   76488d327b69a1b075159b88028ae1c5
#
_cell.length_a   1.000
_cell.length_b   1.000
_cell.length_c   1.000
_cell.angle_alpha   90.00
_cell.angle_beta   90.00
_cell.angle_gamma   90.00
#
_symmetry.space_group_name_H-M   'P 1'
#
loop_
_entity.id
_entity.type
_entity.pdbx_description
1 polymer ?
#
loop_
_entity_poly.entity_id
_entity_poly.type
_entity_poly.pdbx_seq_one_letter_code
_entity_poly.pdbx_strand_id
1 'polypeptide(L)'
;EVLNQLRAGIAALMKTNKIAVYSGTGTIVDRCHVSVRPESGEPVLLETDHILIATGSVPVCPPIPGADLPGVVTSDGLLDKQDMFGHLIIIGGGVIGMEFASIYSSLGHPVTVIEALDRILPGMDKEIAQNLKMILKKRGTDIHTGARVEEILRAEDGRGPACRFVEKDKAWEVTADGILIATGRRAYIGGLISEESSQDIKDMAMERGRIVTDGNHETSVPGIYAIGDVAGGIQLAHAATAQGRSAVAHMAGEEAGIRMDIVPS
;
A
#
# COMPACT_ATOMS: atom_id res chain seq x y z
N GLU A 1 18.99 10.62 -6.10
CA GLU A 1 19.30 11.99 -5.65
C GLU A 1 18.05 12.63 -4.99
N VAL A 2 16.93 12.77 -5.68
CA VAL A 2 15.69 13.39 -5.16
C VAL A 2 15.18 12.68 -3.89
N LEU A 3 15.15 11.35 -3.89
CA LEU A 3 14.69 10.57 -2.74
C LEU A 3 15.56 10.83 -1.49
N ASN A 4 16.88 10.96 -1.66
CA ASN A 4 17.78 11.26 -0.55
C ASN A 4 17.58 12.68 -0.02
N GLN A 5 17.25 13.65 -0.88
CA GLN A 5 16.92 15.01 -0.46
C GLN A 5 15.63 15.05 0.36
N LEU A 6 14.59 14.31 -0.08
CA LEU A 6 13.32 14.21 0.65
C LEU A 6 13.51 13.56 2.03
N ARG A 7 14.25 12.44 2.10
CA ARG A 7 14.58 11.77 3.37
C ARG A 7 15.36 12.68 4.32
N ALA A 8 16.37 13.41 3.80
CA ALA A 8 17.15 14.38 4.59
C ALA A 8 16.27 15.54 5.10
N GLY A 9 15.30 16.01 4.27
CA GLY A 9 14.33 17.02 4.68
C GLY A 9 13.46 16.58 5.86
N ILE A 10 12.94 15.34 5.81
CA ILE A 10 12.16 14.77 6.92
C ILE A 10 13.02 14.65 8.18
N ALA A 11 14.24 14.13 8.07
CA ALA A 11 15.15 14.01 9.21
C ALA A 11 15.47 15.38 9.85
N ALA A 12 15.66 16.43 9.03
CA ALA A 12 15.87 17.79 9.50
C ALA A 12 14.64 18.34 10.24
N LEU A 13 13.42 18.06 9.75
CA LEU A 13 12.17 18.44 10.43
C LEU A 13 12.05 17.78 11.81
N MET A 14 12.31 16.47 11.90
CA MET A 14 12.30 15.76 13.20
C MET A 14 13.28 16.41 14.18
N LYS A 15 14.53 16.64 13.75
CA LYS A 15 15.57 17.28 14.58
C LYS A 15 15.19 18.69 15.04
N THR A 16 14.68 19.53 14.12
CA THR A 16 14.30 20.92 14.41
C THR A 16 13.18 20.98 15.43
N ASN A 17 12.22 20.06 15.33
CA ASN A 17 11.08 19.97 16.25
C ASN A 17 11.41 19.12 17.51
N LYS A 18 12.66 18.70 17.71
CA LYS A 18 13.12 17.89 18.87
C LYS A 18 12.34 16.59 19.03
N ILE A 19 11.93 15.97 17.91
CA ILE A 19 11.23 14.69 17.91
C ILE A 19 12.28 13.59 17.94
N ALA A 20 12.23 12.71 18.94
CA ALA A 20 13.08 11.54 19.03
C ALA A 20 12.61 10.48 18.01
N VAL A 21 13.54 9.92 17.26
CA VAL A 21 13.27 8.88 16.26
C VAL A 21 13.95 7.59 16.68
N TYR A 22 13.18 6.53 16.85
CA TYR A 22 13.65 5.19 17.16
C TYR A 22 13.43 4.28 15.97
N SER A 23 14.51 3.77 15.39
CA SER A 23 14.45 2.86 14.24
C SER A 23 14.32 1.41 14.69
N GLY A 24 13.29 0.72 14.21
CA GLY A 24 13.03 -0.68 14.56
C GLY A 24 11.56 -1.06 14.41
N THR A 25 11.21 -2.25 14.88
CA THR A 25 9.82 -2.72 14.96
C THR A 25 9.20 -2.29 16.28
N GLY A 26 8.16 -1.46 16.20
CA GLY A 26 7.39 -0.99 17.36
C GLY A 26 6.24 -1.96 17.66
N THR A 27 6.19 -2.43 18.92
CA THR A 27 5.12 -3.30 19.44
C THR A 27 4.44 -2.60 20.62
N ILE A 28 3.12 -2.51 20.61
CA ILE A 28 2.34 -1.95 21.71
C ILE A 28 2.27 -3.00 22.83
N VAL A 29 2.84 -2.70 23.96
CA VAL A 29 2.83 -3.58 25.14
C VAL A 29 1.54 -3.39 25.94
N ASP A 30 1.22 -2.15 26.25
CA ASP A 30 -0.01 -1.73 26.89
C ASP A 30 -0.37 -0.29 26.47
N ARG A 31 -1.32 0.35 27.13
CA ARG A 31 -1.82 1.69 26.80
C ARG A 31 -0.78 2.79 26.86
N CYS A 32 0.29 2.59 27.63
CA CYS A 32 1.31 3.60 27.92
C CYS A 32 2.71 3.17 27.47
N HIS A 33 2.89 1.93 26.98
CA HIS A 33 4.20 1.41 26.64
C HIS A 33 4.28 0.86 25.21
N VAL A 34 5.35 1.28 24.52
CA VAL A 34 5.73 0.75 23.22
C VAL A 34 7.15 0.19 23.30
N SER A 35 7.31 -1.09 22.98
CA SER A 35 8.62 -1.72 22.83
C SER A 35 9.12 -1.52 21.41
N VAL A 36 10.31 -0.95 21.24
CA VAL A 36 10.96 -0.80 19.94
C VAL A 36 12.14 -1.76 19.87
N ARG A 37 12.07 -2.73 18.96
CA ARG A 37 13.16 -3.68 18.71
C ARG A 37 13.94 -3.21 17.48
N PRO A 38 15.18 -2.71 17.66
CA PRO A 38 16.05 -2.33 16.55
C PRO A 38 16.55 -3.56 15.79
N GLU A 39 17.11 -3.37 14.57
CA GLU A 39 17.75 -4.44 13.81
C GLU A 39 18.97 -5.04 14.55
N SER A 40 19.64 -4.24 15.36
CA SER A 40 20.78 -4.66 16.20
C SER A 40 20.76 -3.91 17.54
N GLY A 41 20.98 -4.64 18.63
CA GLY A 41 20.98 -4.10 20.01
C GLY A 41 19.76 -4.59 20.81
N GLU A 42 19.65 -4.06 22.03
CA GLU A 42 18.56 -4.41 22.95
C GLU A 42 17.29 -3.60 22.64
N PRO A 43 16.11 -4.18 22.90
CA PRO A 43 14.85 -3.46 22.80
C PRO A 43 14.81 -2.25 23.73
N VAL A 44 14.17 -1.18 23.29
CA VAL A 44 13.93 0.03 24.08
C VAL A 44 12.45 0.09 24.42
N LEU A 45 12.12 0.21 25.70
CA LEU A 45 10.77 0.45 26.16
C LEU A 45 10.52 1.97 26.26
N LEU A 46 9.51 2.44 25.56
CA LEU A 46 9.08 3.85 25.59
C LEU A 46 7.79 3.96 26.39
N GLU A 47 7.73 4.95 27.29
CA GLU A 47 6.54 5.32 28.04
C GLU A 47 5.92 6.59 27.43
N THR A 48 4.59 6.62 27.31
CA THR A 48 3.86 7.72 26.68
C THR A 48 2.42 7.80 27.18
N ASP A 49 1.83 9.00 27.15
CA ASP A 49 0.42 9.21 27.48
C ASP A 49 -0.52 8.80 26.33
N HIS A 50 -0.05 8.90 25.09
CA HIS A 50 -0.83 8.56 23.90
C HIS A 50 0.00 7.78 22.86
N ILE A 51 -0.64 6.88 22.15
CA ILE A 51 -0.03 6.12 21.06
C ILE A 51 -0.80 6.42 19.76
N LEU A 52 -0.08 6.83 18.71
CA LEU A 52 -0.64 7.03 17.37
C LEU A 52 -0.11 5.97 16.41
N ILE A 53 -0.97 5.08 15.96
CA ILE A 53 -0.65 4.03 14.99
C ILE A 53 -0.76 4.61 13.57
N ALA A 54 0.36 4.66 12.85
CA ALA A 54 0.44 5.17 11.49
C ALA A 54 1.24 4.21 10.58
N THR A 55 1.06 2.90 10.78
CA THR A 55 1.84 1.85 10.12
C THR A 55 1.50 1.65 8.65
N GLY A 56 0.41 2.25 8.17
CA GLY A 56 0.05 2.28 6.77
C GLY A 56 -0.44 0.94 6.23
N SER A 57 -0.02 0.59 5.02
CA SER A 57 -0.43 -0.61 4.30
C SER A 57 0.72 -1.25 3.54
N VAL A 58 0.53 -2.51 3.14
CA VAL A 58 1.44 -3.27 2.29
C VAL A 58 0.69 -3.84 1.08
N PRO A 59 1.37 -4.08 -0.05
CA PRO A 59 0.75 -4.73 -1.20
C PRO A 59 0.17 -6.10 -0.85
N VAL A 60 -0.94 -6.43 -1.48
CA VAL A 60 -1.52 -7.79 -1.41
C VAL A 60 -0.92 -8.62 -2.53
N CYS A 61 -0.32 -9.75 -2.18
CA CYS A 61 0.04 -10.79 -3.13
C CYS A 61 -1.01 -11.91 -3.03
N PRO A 62 -1.90 -12.06 -4.02
CA PRO A 62 -2.89 -13.13 -4.01
C PRO A 62 -2.19 -14.48 -4.19
N PRO A 63 -2.82 -15.60 -3.80
CA PRO A 63 -2.24 -16.94 -3.91
C PRO A 63 -2.28 -17.44 -5.35
N ILE A 64 -1.61 -16.74 -6.25
CA ILE A 64 -1.41 -17.15 -7.63
C ILE A 64 -0.19 -18.07 -7.67
N PRO A 65 -0.30 -19.30 -8.20
CA PRO A 65 0.86 -20.16 -8.40
C PRO A 65 1.95 -19.42 -9.18
N GLY A 66 3.20 -19.43 -8.68
CA GLY A 66 4.34 -18.77 -9.29
C GLY A 66 4.48 -17.27 -9.00
N ALA A 67 3.67 -16.71 -8.08
CA ALA A 67 3.79 -15.30 -7.67
C ALA A 67 5.13 -14.96 -6.97
N ASP A 68 5.89 -15.94 -6.57
CA ASP A 68 7.22 -15.86 -5.94
C ASP A 68 8.39 -16.05 -6.94
N LEU A 69 8.09 -16.25 -8.22
CA LEU A 69 9.12 -16.43 -9.24
C LEU A 69 9.96 -15.16 -9.45
N PRO A 70 11.25 -15.31 -9.83
CA PRO A 70 12.09 -14.17 -10.21
C PRO A 70 11.46 -13.35 -11.35
N GLY A 71 11.46 -12.03 -11.19
CA GLY A 71 10.82 -11.11 -12.14
C GLY A 71 9.37 -10.77 -11.79
N VAL A 72 8.77 -11.43 -10.78
CA VAL A 72 7.47 -11.04 -10.23
C VAL A 72 7.70 -10.11 -9.04
N VAL A 73 7.08 -8.95 -9.06
CA VAL A 73 7.27 -7.91 -8.04
C VAL A 73 5.92 -7.29 -7.64
N THR A 74 5.90 -6.70 -6.46
CA THR A 74 4.82 -5.80 -6.01
C THR A 74 5.16 -4.35 -6.39
N SER A 75 4.25 -3.41 -6.12
CA SER A 75 4.49 -1.98 -6.32
C SER A 75 5.74 -1.49 -5.57
N ASP A 76 5.93 -1.95 -4.33
CA ASP A 76 7.06 -1.56 -3.51
C ASP A 76 8.38 -2.09 -4.13
N GLY A 77 8.41 -3.36 -4.53
CA GLY A 77 9.56 -3.96 -5.20
C GLY A 77 9.87 -3.34 -6.57
N LEU A 78 8.84 -2.88 -7.31
CA LEU A 78 9.06 -2.20 -8.60
C LEU A 78 9.63 -0.79 -8.41
N LEU A 79 9.22 -0.06 -7.36
CA LEU A 79 9.77 1.27 -7.05
C LEU A 79 11.21 1.23 -6.56
N ASP A 80 11.63 0.15 -5.90
CA ASP A 80 13.01 -0.04 -5.44
C ASP A 80 13.96 -0.50 -6.56
N LYS A 81 13.41 -0.89 -7.72
CA LYS A 81 14.19 -1.37 -8.86
C LYS A 81 14.91 -0.21 -9.55
N GLN A 82 16.21 -0.39 -9.87
CA GLN A 82 17.00 0.62 -10.57
C GLN A 82 16.74 0.61 -12.09
N ASP A 83 16.54 -0.58 -12.66
CA ASP A 83 16.31 -0.76 -14.09
C ASP A 83 14.84 -1.07 -14.38
N MET A 84 14.32 -0.52 -15.46
CA MET A 84 12.99 -0.83 -15.94
C MET A 84 12.95 -2.19 -16.64
N PHE A 85 11.81 -2.87 -16.54
CA PHE A 85 11.53 -4.04 -17.38
C PHE A 85 11.31 -3.60 -18.84
N GLY A 86 11.81 -4.35 -19.80
CA GLY A 86 11.60 -4.08 -21.22
C GLY A 86 10.14 -4.24 -21.62
N HIS A 87 9.48 -5.30 -21.16
CA HIS A 87 8.04 -5.53 -21.23
C HIS A 87 7.50 -5.82 -19.83
N LEU A 88 6.42 -5.13 -19.43
CA LEU A 88 5.78 -5.30 -18.12
C LEU A 88 4.36 -5.86 -18.27
N ILE A 89 4.10 -7.00 -17.60
CA ILE A 89 2.74 -7.45 -17.34
C ILE A 89 2.28 -6.85 -16.00
N ILE A 90 1.05 -6.34 -15.94
CA ILE A 90 0.43 -5.80 -14.73
C ILE A 90 -0.81 -6.62 -14.40
N ILE A 91 -0.82 -7.28 -13.25
CA ILE A 91 -1.98 -7.99 -12.71
C ILE A 91 -2.72 -7.05 -11.77
N GLY A 92 -3.87 -6.56 -12.20
CA GLY A 92 -4.70 -5.58 -11.51
C GLY A 92 -4.83 -4.25 -12.24
N GLY A 93 -6.05 -3.89 -12.62
CA GLY A 93 -6.42 -2.66 -13.31
C GLY A 93 -6.88 -1.53 -12.37
N GLY A 94 -6.50 -1.57 -11.10
CA GLY A 94 -6.71 -0.50 -10.12
C GLY A 94 -5.80 0.71 -10.35
N VAL A 95 -5.86 1.72 -9.46
CA VAL A 95 -5.11 2.98 -9.58
C VAL A 95 -3.61 2.73 -9.75
N ILE A 96 -3.00 1.95 -8.87
CA ILE A 96 -1.57 1.63 -8.91
C ILE A 96 -1.18 0.97 -10.24
N GLY A 97 -1.94 -0.05 -10.67
CA GLY A 97 -1.68 -0.71 -11.95
C GLY A 97 -1.76 0.23 -13.15
N MET A 98 -2.74 1.15 -13.15
CA MET A 98 -2.92 2.12 -14.23
C MET A 98 -1.86 3.23 -14.22
N GLU A 99 -1.37 3.65 -13.06
CA GLU A 99 -0.25 4.58 -12.94
C GLU A 99 1.04 3.98 -13.53
N PHE A 100 1.40 2.75 -13.16
CA PHE A 100 2.54 2.05 -13.77
C PHE A 100 2.36 1.79 -15.26
N ALA A 101 1.16 1.42 -15.70
CA ALA A 101 0.86 1.29 -17.13
C ALA A 101 1.07 2.60 -17.88
N SER A 102 0.67 3.73 -17.29
CA SER A 102 0.87 5.06 -17.87
C SER A 102 2.35 5.44 -17.94
N ILE A 103 3.13 5.18 -16.86
CA ILE A 103 4.57 5.46 -16.81
C ILE A 103 5.29 4.66 -17.89
N TYR A 104 5.16 3.33 -17.87
CA TYR A 104 5.86 2.44 -18.81
C TYR A 104 5.50 2.72 -20.26
N SER A 105 4.21 2.87 -20.57
CA SER A 105 3.77 3.17 -21.94
C SER A 105 4.24 4.55 -22.43
N SER A 106 4.33 5.54 -21.53
CA SER A 106 4.84 6.88 -21.86
C SER A 106 6.34 6.88 -22.15
N LEU A 107 7.09 5.94 -21.58
CA LEU A 107 8.51 5.74 -21.82
C LEU A 107 8.78 4.79 -22.99
N GLY A 108 7.73 4.32 -23.67
CA GLY A 108 7.84 3.47 -24.86
C GLY A 108 8.01 1.97 -24.57
N HIS A 109 7.81 1.54 -23.33
CA HIS A 109 7.86 0.12 -22.98
C HIS A 109 6.52 -0.55 -23.24
N PRO A 110 6.48 -1.75 -23.86
CA PRO A 110 5.27 -2.57 -23.95
C PRO A 110 4.68 -2.89 -22.59
N VAL A 111 3.36 -2.80 -22.47
CA VAL A 111 2.62 -3.11 -21.26
C VAL A 111 1.41 -4.00 -21.58
N THR A 112 1.23 -5.05 -20.80
CA THR A 112 0.02 -5.87 -20.81
C THR A 112 -0.65 -5.79 -19.45
N VAL A 113 -1.93 -5.38 -19.41
CA VAL A 113 -2.73 -5.31 -18.18
C VAL A 113 -3.75 -6.41 -18.16
N ILE A 114 -3.82 -7.14 -17.05
CA ILE A 114 -4.79 -8.23 -16.83
C ILE A 114 -5.63 -7.87 -15.62
N GLU A 115 -6.92 -7.60 -15.83
CA GLU A 115 -7.89 -7.20 -14.81
C GLU A 115 -9.04 -8.20 -14.74
N ALA A 116 -9.30 -8.71 -13.54
CA ALA A 116 -10.35 -9.69 -13.29
C ALA A 116 -11.76 -9.13 -13.44
N LEU A 117 -11.94 -7.85 -13.13
CA LEU A 117 -13.23 -7.18 -13.29
C LEU A 117 -13.47 -6.79 -14.75
N ASP A 118 -14.70 -6.43 -15.07
CA ASP A 118 -15.15 -6.05 -16.42
C ASP A 118 -14.55 -4.74 -16.93
N ARG A 119 -13.94 -3.93 -16.05
CA ARG A 119 -13.33 -2.65 -16.37
C ARG A 119 -12.13 -2.33 -15.47
N ILE A 120 -11.22 -1.49 -15.97
CA ILE A 120 -10.17 -0.86 -15.17
C ILE A 120 -10.80 0.21 -14.25
N LEU A 121 -10.09 0.58 -13.18
CA LEU A 121 -10.49 1.62 -12.21
C LEU A 121 -11.95 1.44 -11.74
N PRO A 122 -12.32 0.29 -11.15
CA PRO A 122 -13.72 -0.02 -10.84
C PRO A 122 -14.37 0.96 -9.86
N GLY A 123 -13.57 1.63 -9.02
CA GLY A 123 -14.02 2.66 -8.06
C GLY A 123 -14.24 4.05 -8.65
N MET A 124 -13.85 4.28 -9.92
CA MET A 124 -13.98 5.59 -10.57
C MET A 124 -15.19 5.65 -11.51
N ASP A 125 -15.53 6.86 -11.95
CA ASP A 125 -16.55 7.08 -12.95
C ASP A 125 -16.27 6.26 -14.22
N LYS A 126 -17.33 5.69 -14.79
CA LYS A 126 -17.23 4.77 -15.94
C LYS A 126 -16.67 5.44 -17.19
N GLU A 127 -17.05 6.69 -17.44
CA GLU A 127 -16.58 7.42 -18.64
C GLU A 127 -15.09 7.76 -18.49
N ILE A 128 -14.65 8.17 -17.31
CA ILE A 128 -13.24 8.45 -17.01
C ILE A 128 -12.39 7.18 -17.21
N ALA A 129 -12.82 6.05 -16.64
CA ALA A 129 -12.14 4.76 -16.79
C ALA A 129 -12.07 4.32 -18.26
N GLN A 130 -13.15 4.50 -19.02
CA GLN A 130 -13.20 4.16 -20.45
C GLN A 130 -12.28 5.06 -21.28
N ASN A 131 -12.23 6.36 -20.98
CA ASN A 131 -11.34 7.31 -21.65
C ASN A 131 -9.87 6.96 -21.40
N LEU A 132 -9.50 6.67 -20.18
CA LEU A 132 -8.15 6.23 -19.86
C LEU A 132 -7.78 4.93 -20.60
N LYS A 133 -8.68 3.95 -20.61
CA LYS A 133 -8.49 2.69 -21.37
C LYS A 133 -8.21 2.95 -22.85
N MET A 134 -8.97 3.88 -23.47
CA MET A 134 -8.77 4.24 -24.89
C MET A 134 -7.41 4.93 -25.09
N ILE A 135 -7.01 5.82 -24.21
CA ILE A 135 -5.72 6.53 -24.30
C ILE A 135 -4.55 5.53 -24.19
N LEU A 136 -4.58 4.64 -23.20
CA LEU A 136 -3.54 3.63 -23.01
C LEU A 136 -3.47 2.65 -24.19
N LYS A 137 -4.62 2.21 -24.72
CA LYS A 137 -4.66 1.36 -25.94
C LYS A 137 -4.06 2.07 -27.16
N LYS A 138 -4.31 3.36 -27.34
CA LYS A 138 -3.69 4.15 -28.44
C LYS A 138 -2.17 4.26 -28.27
N ARG A 139 -1.65 4.15 -27.06
CA ARG A 139 -0.22 4.12 -26.75
C ARG A 139 0.40 2.72 -26.86
N GLY A 140 -0.38 1.72 -27.24
CA GLY A 140 0.11 0.34 -27.43
C GLY A 140 0.00 -0.54 -26.19
N THR A 141 -0.67 -0.09 -25.13
CA THR A 141 -0.93 -0.96 -23.96
C THR A 141 -2.01 -1.98 -24.31
N ASP A 142 -1.72 -3.27 -24.12
CA ASP A 142 -2.72 -4.32 -24.23
C ASP A 142 -3.49 -4.46 -22.91
N ILE A 143 -4.83 -4.41 -22.95
CA ILE A 143 -5.66 -4.40 -21.74
C ILE A 143 -6.75 -5.45 -21.85
N HIS A 144 -6.63 -6.49 -21.03
CA HIS A 144 -7.57 -7.59 -20.85
C HIS A 144 -8.43 -7.32 -19.62
N THR A 145 -9.75 -7.26 -19.78
CA THR A 145 -10.73 -7.09 -18.68
C THR A 145 -11.70 -8.25 -18.64
N GLY A 146 -12.19 -8.64 -17.46
CA GLY A 146 -12.88 -9.90 -17.26
C GLY A 146 -11.91 -11.09 -17.43
N ALA A 147 -10.65 -10.87 -17.16
CA ALA A 147 -9.54 -11.79 -17.37
C ALA A 147 -9.01 -12.31 -16.04
N ARG A 148 -9.13 -13.59 -15.79
CA ARG A 148 -8.70 -14.22 -14.53
C ARG A 148 -7.34 -14.91 -14.72
N VAL A 149 -6.34 -14.44 -13.97
CA VAL A 149 -5.03 -15.09 -13.91
C VAL A 149 -5.16 -16.46 -13.25
N GLU A 150 -4.56 -17.46 -13.83
CA GLU A 150 -4.54 -18.84 -13.31
C GLU A 150 -3.19 -19.18 -12.67
N GLU A 151 -2.09 -18.88 -13.36
CA GLU A 151 -0.74 -19.15 -12.89
C GLU A 151 0.30 -18.23 -13.54
N ILE A 152 1.44 -18.12 -12.89
CA ILE A 152 2.65 -17.50 -13.42
C ILE A 152 3.70 -18.60 -13.55
N LEU A 153 4.39 -18.64 -14.69
CA LEU A 153 5.35 -19.65 -15.06
C LEU A 153 6.69 -19.01 -15.44
N ARG A 154 7.72 -19.81 -15.53
CA ARG A 154 8.92 -19.42 -16.29
C ARG A 154 8.65 -19.62 -17.77
N ALA A 155 8.92 -18.61 -18.59
CA ALA A 155 8.80 -18.77 -20.03
C ALA A 155 9.74 -19.87 -20.54
N GLU A 156 9.30 -20.66 -21.51
CA GLU A 156 10.07 -21.76 -22.08
C GLU A 156 11.40 -21.30 -22.73
N ASP A 157 11.40 -20.07 -23.26
CA ASP A 157 12.57 -19.43 -23.87
C ASP A 157 13.56 -18.81 -22.86
N GLY A 158 13.24 -18.87 -21.55
CA GLY A 158 14.08 -18.37 -20.47
C GLY A 158 14.16 -16.84 -20.37
N ARG A 159 13.37 -16.08 -21.12
CA ARG A 159 13.44 -14.61 -21.16
C ARG A 159 12.81 -13.92 -19.97
N GLY A 160 12.02 -14.64 -19.15
CA GLY A 160 11.37 -14.05 -17.97
C GLY A 160 10.16 -14.86 -17.51
N PRO A 161 9.26 -14.26 -16.73
CA PRO A 161 7.99 -14.88 -16.35
C PRO A 161 6.97 -14.84 -17.48
N ALA A 162 6.10 -15.86 -17.55
CA ALA A 162 4.91 -15.92 -18.38
C ALA A 162 3.66 -15.94 -17.50
N CYS A 163 2.61 -15.26 -17.91
CA CYS A 163 1.33 -15.23 -17.22
C CYS A 163 0.26 -15.95 -18.04
N ARG A 164 -0.36 -16.99 -17.45
CA ARG A 164 -1.54 -17.65 -18.02
C ARG A 164 -2.80 -17.08 -17.40
N PHE A 165 -3.76 -16.77 -18.25
CA PHE A 165 -5.05 -16.26 -17.82
C PHE A 165 -6.17 -16.67 -18.79
N VAL A 166 -7.41 -16.62 -18.31
CA VAL A 166 -8.60 -16.89 -19.10
C VAL A 166 -9.41 -15.60 -19.25
N GLU A 167 -9.71 -15.25 -20.49
CA GLU A 167 -10.62 -14.16 -20.87
C GLU A 167 -11.69 -14.71 -21.82
N LYS A 168 -12.98 -14.57 -21.46
CA LYS A 168 -14.12 -15.05 -22.26
C LYS A 168 -13.97 -16.52 -22.66
N ASP A 169 -13.66 -17.38 -21.69
CA ASP A 169 -13.44 -18.83 -21.84
C ASP A 169 -12.29 -19.22 -22.80
N LYS A 170 -11.46 -18.26 -23.20
CA LYS A 170 -10.26 -18.50 -23.99
C LYS A 170 -9.02 -18.38 -23.11
N ALA A 171 -8.17 -19.38 -23.14
CA ALA A 171 -6.87 -19.35 -22.50
C ALA A 171 -5.87 -18.48 -23.29
N TRP A 172 -5.10 -17.70 -22.55
CA TRP A 172 -4.05 -16.85 -23.04
C TRP A 172 -2.77 -17.11 -22.26
N GLU A 173 -1.64 -16.94 -22.92
CA GLU A 173 -0.33 -16.90 -22.29
C GLU A 173 0.46 -15.73 -22.87
N VAL A 174 1.02 -14.91 -21.99
CA VAL A 174 1.84 -13.75 -22.35
C VAL A 174 3.15 -13.82 -21.58
N THR A 175 4.27 -13.67 -22.28
CA THR A 175 5.62 -13.59 -21.70
C THR A 175 6.08 -12.15 -21.60
N ALA A 176 6.79 -11.78 -20.52
CA ALA A 176 7.36 -10.48 -20.32
C ALA A 176 8.68 -10.57 -19.53
N ASP A 177 9.39 -9.44 -19.41
CA ASP A 177 10.61 -9.36 -18.60
C ASP A 177 10.28 -9.24 -17.10
N GLY A 178 9.08 -8.75 -16.79
CA GLY A 178 8.59 -8.66 -15.41
C GLY A 178 7.08 -8.65 -15.29
N ILE A 179 6.61 -9.05 -14.10
CA ILE A 179 5.20 -9.02 -13.73
C ILE A 179 5.04 -8.18 -12.46
N LEU A 180 4.18 -7.16 -12.54
CA LEU A 180 3.73 -6.38 -11.39
C LEU A 180 2.42 -6.94 -10.85
N ILE A 181 2.38 -7.33 -9.58
CA ILE A 181 1.15 -7.64 -8.88
C ILE A 181 0.64 -6.36 -8.21
N ALA A 182 -0.47 -5.83 -8.71
CA ALA A 182 -1.11 -4.59 -8.27
C ALA A 182 -2.60 -4.78 -7.92
N THR A 183 -2.91 -5.89 -7.22
CA THR A 183 -4.29 -6.33 -6.91
C THR A 183 -4.90 -5.65 -5.69
N GLY A 184 -4.18 -4.75 -5.03
CA GLY A 184 -4.62 -3.97 -3.89
C GLY A 184 -3.61 -3.89 -2.76
N ARG A 185 -4.03 -3.27 -1.65
CA ARG A 185 -3.22 -3.09 -0.43
C ARG A 185 -4.02 -3.54 0.78
N ARG A 186 -3.34 -4.00 1.82
CA ARG A 186 -3.93 -4.34 3.11
C ARG A 186 -3.24 -3.56 4.23
N ALA A 187 -3.96 -3.25 5.29
CA ALA A 187 -3.40 -2.60 6.47
C ALA A 187 -2.18 -3.37 6.99
N TYR A 188 -1.15 -2.64 7.40
CA TYR A 188 0.04 -3.23 7.99
C TYR A 188 -0.06 -3.22 9.51
N ILE A 189 -0.27 -4.39 10.08
CA ILE A 189 -0.38 -4.62 11.53
C ILE A 189 0.68 -5.60 12.04
N GLY A 190 1.62 -6.00 11.17
CA GLY A 190 2.67 -6.97 11.51
C GLY A 190 3.57 -6.45 12.62
N GLY A 191 3.69 -7.20 13.71
CA GLY A 191 4.50 -6.84 14.86
C GLY A 191 3.92 -5.75 15.77
N LEU A 192 2.77 -5.16 15.42
CA LEU A 192 2.12 -4.12 16.21
C LEU A 192 1.59 -4.65 17.55
N ILE A 193 1.07 -5.88 17.54
CA ILE A 193 0.54 -6.60 18.70
C ILE A 193 1.28 -7.93 18.82
N SER A 194 1.67 -8.32 20.01
CA SER A 194 2.37 -9.56 20.31
C SER A 194 1.72 -10.34 21.46
N GLU A 195 2.27 -11.49 21.79
CA GLU A 195 1.84 -12.26 22.97
C GLU A 195 2.12 -11.53 24.28
N GLU A 196 3.11 -10.65 24.30
CA GLU A 196 3.49 -9.82 25.46
C GLU A 196 2.56 -8.61 25.63
N SER A 197 1.75 -8.28 24.64
CA SER A 197 0.78 -7.18 24.73
C SER A 197 -0.32 -7.49 25.74
N SER A 198 -0.80 -6.46 26.45
CA SER A 198 -1.92 -6.59 27.38
C SER A 198 -3.21 -7.03 26.69
N GLN A 199 -4.18 -7.54 27.44
CA GLN A 199 -5.38 -8.14 26.86
C GLN A 199 -6.23 -7.10 26.12
N ASP A 200 -6.35 -5.88 26.62
CA ASP A 200 -7.08 -4.80 25.97
C ASP A 200 -6.46 -4.40 24.60
N ILE A 201 -5.13 -4.51 24.47
CA ILE A 201 -4.46 -4.30 23.19
C ILE A 201 -4.75 -5.45 22.21
N LYS A 202 -4.76 -6.70 22.69
CA LYS A 202 -5.11 -7.88 21.88
C LYS A 202 -6.56 -7.85 21.40
N ASP A 203 -7.43 -7.28 22.22
CA ASP A 203 -8.88 -7.16 21.94
C ASP A 203 -9.24 -5.86 21.19
N MET A 204 -8.24 -5.09 20.73
CA MET A 204 -8.48 -3.89 19.92
C MET A 204 -9.39 -4.20 18.72
N ALA A 205 -10.45 -3.42 18.57
CA ALA A 205 -11.44 -3.67 17.53
C ALA A 205 -10.85 -3.56 16.11
N MET A 206 -11.06 -4.61 15.33
CA MET A 206 -10.65 -4.67 13.93
C MET A 206 -11.82 -5.07 13.03
N GLU A 207 -11.88 -4.44 11.86
CA GLU A 207 -12.81 -4.83 10.80
C GLU A 207 -12.05 -5.06 9.50
N ARG A 208 -12.22 -6.26 8.89
CA ARG A 208 -11.54 -6.64 7.64
C ARG A 208 -10.03 -6.41 7.67
N GLY A 209 -9.40 -6.65 8.83
CA GLY A 209 -7.96 -6.50 9.03
C GLY A 209 -7.48 -5.05 9.18
N ARG A 210 -8.38 -4.09 9.40
CA ARG A 210 -8.10 -2.67 9.67
C ARG A 210 -8.47 -2.34 11.10
N ILE A 211 -7.78 -1.40 11.71
CA ILE A 211 -8.09 -0.90 13.05
C ILE A 211 -9.34 -0.01 12.96
N VAL A 212 -10.35 -0.32 13.78
CA VAL A 212 -11.57 0.50 13.87
C VAL A 212 -11.31 1.73 14.74
N THR A 213 -11.69 2.91 14.26
CA THR A 213 -11.57 4.18 14.99
C THR A 213 -12.89 4.94 15.00
N ASP A 214 -13.06 5.80 15.98
CA ASP A 214 -14.16 6.77 16.06
C ASP A 214 -13.90 8.02 15.18
N GLY A 215 -14.76 9.03 15.32
CA GLY A 215 -14.63 10.30 14.59
C GLY A 215 -13.39 11.14 14.95
N ASN A 216 -12.77 10.86 16.08
CA ASN A 216 -11.54 11.51 16.56
C ASN A 216 -10.29 10.69 16.26
N HIS A 217 -10.44 9.60 15.52
CA HIS A 217 -9.39 8.61 15.21
C HIS A 217 -8.91 7.79 16.41
N GLU A 218 -9.63 7.81 17.53
CA GLU A 218 -9.36 6.96 18.70
C GLU A 218 -9.85 5.53 18.44
N THR A 219 -9.05 4.55 18.86
CA THR A 219 -9.41 3.13 18.73
C THR A 219 -10.37 2.70 19.83
N SER A 220 -10.75 1.43 19.89
CA SER A 220 -11.52 0.89 21.01
C SER A 220 -10.73 0.88 22.33
N VAL A 221 -9.43 1.15 22.30
CA VAL A 221 -8.56 1.23 23.47
C VAL A 221 -8.27 2.71 23.76
N PRO A 222 -8.76 3.28 24.89
CA PRO A 222 -8.57 4.69 25.21
C PRO A 222 -7.11 5.11 25.24
N GLY A 223 -6.79 6.27 24.64
CA GLY A 223 -5.44 6.82 24.53
C GLY A 223 -4.66 6.27 23.33
N ILE A 224 -5.21 5.32 22.58
CA ILE A 224 -4.59 4.77 21.37
C ILE A 224 -5.39 5.19 20.14
N TYR A 225 -4.70 5.78 19.18
CA TYR A 225 -5.25 6.34 17.94
C TYR A 225 -4.70 5.58 16.73
N ALA A 226 -5.42 5.58 15.61
CA ALA A 226 -4.94 5.02 14.35
C ALA A 226 -5.36 5.90 13.17
N ILE A 227 -4.44 6.11 12.22
CA ILE A 227 -4.62 6.99 11.06
C ILE A 227 -4.05 6.37 9.77
N GLY A 228 -4.49 6.90 8.64
CA GLY A 228 -4.04 6.45 7.31
C GLY A 228 -4.55 5.06 6.96
N ASP A 229 -3.80 4.37 6.11
CA ASP A 229 -4.22 3.10 5.52
C ASP A 229 -4.53 2.00 6.55
N VAL A 230 -3.89 2.03 7.72
CA VAL A 230 -4.11 1.04 8.78
C VAL A 230 -5.51 1.13 9.39
N ALA A 231 -6.08 2.35 9.45
CA ALA A 231 -7.45 2.60 9.87
C ALA A 231 -8.48 2.47 8.72
N GLY A 232 -8.01 2.51 7.48
CA GLY A 232 -8.86 2.40 6.30
C GLY A 232 -9.43 3.74 5.82
N GLY A 233 -10.52 3.69 5.03
CA GLY A 233 -11.07 4.89 4.38
C GLY A 233 -10.26 5.32 3.17
N ILE A 234 -10.01 6.62 3.02
CA ILE A 234 -9.24 7.20 1.91
C ILE A 234 -7.75 6.90 2.11
N GLN A 235 -7.20 6.04 1.24
CA GLN A 235 -5.79 5.61 1.30
C GLN A 235 -4.88 6.58 0.51
N LEU A 236 -4.81 7.84 0.97
CA LEU A 236 -4.02 8.90 0.36
C LEU A 236 -3.22 9.65 1.43
N ALA A 237 -2.01 10.07 1.09
CA ALA A 237 -1.07 10.71 2.03
C ALA A 237 -1.63 11.99 2.68
N HIS A 238 -2.33 12.82 1.90
CA HIS A 238 -2.94 14.05 2.43
C HIS A 238 -4.13 13.76 3.36
N ALA A 239 -4.89 12.67 3.11
CA ALA A 239 -5.94 12.23 4.03
C ALA A 239 -5.34 11.77 5.35
N ALA A 240 -4.28 10.94 5.32
CA ALA A 240 -3.57 10.52 6.52
C ALA A 240 -2.97 11.71 7.29
N THR A 241 -2.46 12.73 6.58
CA THR A 241 -1.96 13.98 7.20
C THR A 241 -3.08 14.75 7.90
N ALA A 242 -4.25 14.87 7.26
CA ALA A 242 -5.41 15.52 7.87
C ALA A 242 -5.90 14.76 9.12
N GLN A 243 -5.98 13.42 9.04
CA GLN A 243 -6.31 12.55 10.17
C GLN A 243 -5.30 12.72 11.32
N GLY A 244 -3.99 12.73 11.03
CA GLY A 244 -2.94 12.90 12.03
C GLY A 244 -3.05 14.24 12.77
N ARG A 245 -3.33 15.33 12.05
CA ARG A 245 -3.56 16.63 12.67
C ARG A 245 -4.82 16.64 13.55
N SER A 246 -5.90 15.99 13.10
CA SER A 246 -7.13 15.84 13.86
C SER A 246 -6.91 15.03 15.14
N ALA A 247 -6.24 13.87 15.05
CA ALA A 247 -5.94 13.03 16.20
C ALA A 247 -5.06 13.76 17.24
N VAL A 248 -4.00 14.44 16.79
CA VAL A 248 -3.10 15.18 17.70
C VAL A 248 -3.81 16.35 18.38
N ALA A 249 -4.68 17.08 17.69
CA ALA A 249 -5.49 18.12 18.31
C ALA A 249 -6.41 17.54 19.41
N HIS A 250 -7.06 16.41 19.14
CA HIS A 250 -7.90 15.72 20.11
C HIS A 250 -7.07 15.26 21.34
N MET A 251 -5.88 14.67 21.14
CA MET A 251 -4.96 14.32 22.24
C MET A 251 -4.58 15.54 23.11
N ALA A 252 -4.47 16.72 22.50
CA ALA A 252 -4.19 17.99 23.20
C ALA A 252 -5.43 18.61 23.87
N GLY A 253 -6.61 18.03 23.72
CA GLY A 253 -7.87 18.62 24.20
C GLY A 253 -8.36 19.81 23.36
N GLU A 254 -7.92 19.90 22.10
CA GLU A 254 -8.23 20.97 21.18
C GLU A 254 -9.15 20.50 20.03
N GLU A 255 -9.87 21.41 19.41
CA GLU A 255 -10.61 21.14 18.17
C GLU A 255 -9.67 21.29 16.96
N ALA A 256 -9.61 20.27 16.11
CA ALA A 256 -8.71 20.27 14.95
C ALA A 256 -9.05 21.31 13.88
N GLY A 257 -10.28 21.81 13.84
CA GLY A 257 -10.78 22.71 12.78
C GLY A 257 -10.72 22.11 11.37
N ILE A 258 -10.49 20.80 11.24
CA ILE A 258 -10.36 20.09 9.96
C ILE A 258 -11.67 19.37 9.64
N ARG A 259 -12.20 19.64 8.46
CA ARG A 259 -13.38 18.96 7.97
C ARG A 259 -13.00 17.72 7.19
N MET A 260 -13.11 16.56 7.85
CA MET A 260 -12.77 15.26 7.24
C MET A 260 -13.74 14.82 6.14
N ASP A 261 -14.93 15.41 6.10
CA ASP A 261 -15.98 15.16 5.09
C ASP A 261 -15.68 15.78 3.71
N ILE A 262 -14.71 16.69 3.62
CA ILE A 262 -14.32 17.37 2.39
C ILE A 262 -12.85 17.10 1.98
N VAL A 263 -12.24 16.05 2.52
CA VAL A 263 -10.89 15.63 2.09
C VAL A 263 -10.98 15.08 0.66
N PRO A 264 -10.22 15.60 -0.32
CA PRO A 264 -10.26 15.11 -1.70
C PRO A 264 -9.82 13.65 -1.79
N SER A 265 -10.44 12.90 -2.70
CA SER A 265 -10.15 11.49 -2.97
C SER A 265 -9.91 11.23 -4.46
#